data_0b99101cb613524da256efd17c4cd164
#
_entry.id   0b99101cb613524da256efd17c4cd164
#
_cell.length_a   1.000
_cell.length_b   1.000
_cell.length_c   1.000
_cell.angle_alpha   90.00
_cell.angle_beta   90.00
_cell.angle_gamma   90.00
#
_symmetry.space_group_name_H-M   'P 1'
#
loop_
_entity.id
_entity.type
_entity.pdbx_description
1 polymer ?
#
loop_
_entity_poly.entity_id
_entity_poly.type
_entity_poly.pdbx_seq_one_letter_code
_entity_poly.pdbx_strand_id
1 'polypeptide(L)'
;ELATLITIMLLGHWLEMRAVSGAQSALKELSRLLPDTAEVIRDGKTEIISLSELKKGDMVLVRPGGRIPADGIVKEGVSDVNESIVTGESKPVSKSADSGLPAGRQVIAGTTNGDGALTIVVAKIGEETFLAGVMRLVAEAQSSKSRLQMLSDRAAFYLTIIAVVTGGITLATWLALSDAAFAVNRMVAVLVIACPHALGLAIPLVASISTTKAARSGFLVKQRLALEAARNINIVLFDKTGTLTRGEFGIDAIIPAAEVNEAEVLQYAASVNSRSEHPLAKAMVEEAKKRNIAFLEIKNFERIPGKGASGELLIRNQELRIFVGSVSLMEDYHIVIEEHLRKQVGEYERQGKTIIWVASQPLIPNSKFIIHGFIALADVIREESREAINSLRAMGIKTAMITGDSEDVARWVAGELGIDEYFARVLPGEKAEIVKKLQEGKATPTLRSGSRLRVAMVGDGINDAPALTQADVGIAIGA
;
A
#
# COMPACT_ATOMS: atom_id res chain seq x y z
N GLU A 1 21.48 -14.81 -52.78
CA GLU A 1 21.57 -13.63 -51.90
C GLU A 1 20.19 -13.25 -51.29
N LEU A 2 19.10 -13.10 -52.10
CA LEU A 2 17.76 -12.74 -51.61
C LEU A 2 17.21 -13.78 -50.63
N ALA A 3 17.36 -15.08 -50.96
CA ALA A 3 16.90 -16.16 -50.08
C ALA A 3 17.65 -16.18 -48.73
N THR A 4 18.96 -15.91 -48.75
CA THR A 4 19.78 -15.82 -47.53
C THR A 4 19.35 -14.65 -46.67
N LEU A 5 19.08 -13.50 -47.29
CA LEU A 5 18.59 -12.28 -46.59
C LEU A 5 17.23 -12.53 -45.94
N ILE A 6 16.28 -13.12 -46.68
CA ILE A 6 14.96 -13.48 -46.17
C ILE A 6 15.09 -14.49 -45.02
N THR A 7 15.96 -15.48 -45.12
CA THR A 7 16.18 -16.48 -44.08
C THR A 7 16.71 -15.84 -42.79
N ILE A 8 17.69 -14.93 -42.92
CA ILE A 8 18.25 -14.21 -41.76
C ILE A 8 17.18 -13.30 -41.11
N MET A 9 16.38 -12.61 -41.93
CA MET A 9 15.29 -11.78 -41.43
C MET A 9 14.23 -12.62 -40.71
N LEU A 10 13.79 -13.74 -41.27
CA LEU A 10 12.82 -14.63 -40.64
C LEU A 10 13.38 -15.24 -39.34
N LEU A 11 14.66 -15.61 -39.30
CA LEU A 11 15.33 -16.08 -38.10
C LEU A 11 15.36 -14.96 -37.04
N GLY A 12 15.74 -13.76 -37.44
CA GLY A 12 15.70 -12.56 -36.52
C GLY A 12 14.32 -12.33 -35.96
N HIS A 13 13.30 -12.31 -36.82
CA HIS A 13 11.91 -12.12 -36.41
C HIS A 13 11.41 -13.27 -35.50
N TRP A 14 11.80 -14.52 -35.79
CA TRP A 14 11.44 -15.65 -34.92
C TRP A 14 12.09 -15.55 -33.52
N LEU A 15 13.37 -15.21 -33.44
CA LEU A 15 14.08 -15.01 -32.16
C LEU A 15 13.42 -13.90 -31.36
N GLU A 16 13.03 -12.83 -32.02
CA GLU A 16 12.34 -11.67 -31.47
C GLU A 16 10.95 -12.03 -30.95
N MET A 17 10.11 -12.70 -31.75
CA MET A 17 8.79 -13.18 -31.32
C MET A 17 8.89 -14.11 -30.10
N ARG A 18 9.93 -14.94 -30.07
CA ARG A 18 10.21 -15.80 -28.90
C ARG A 18 10.56 -15.00 -27.65
N ALA A 19 11.35 -13.94 -27.78
CA ALA A 19 11.68 -13.04 -26.68
C ALA A 19 10.46 -12.27 -26.17
N VAL A 20 9.63 -11.74 -27.08
CA VAL A 20 8.36 -11.05 -26.76
C VAL A 20 7.37 -12.00 -26.08
N SER A 21 7.22 -13.22 -26.59
CA SER A 21 6.34 -14.24 -25.99
C SER A 21 6.81 -14.62 -24.57
N GLY A 22 8.12 -14.69 -24.34
CA GLY A 22 8.68 -14.90 -22.99
C GLY A 22 8.36 -13.74 -22.04
N ALA A 23 8.38 -12.50 -22.53
CA ALA A 23 8.07 -11.32 -21.72
C ALA A 23 6.56 -11.13 -21.43
N GLN A 24 5.69 -11.63 -22.31
CA GLN A 24 4.22 -11.62 -22.11
C GLN A 24 3.73 -12.71 -21.14
N SER A 25 4.63 -13.58 -20.66
CA SER A 25 4.27 -14.70 -19.78
C SER A 25 3.78 -14.30 -18.39
N ALA A 26 3.92 -13.02 -17.98
CA ALA A 26 3.50 -12.57 -16.66
C ALA A 26 2.00 -12.74 -16.40
N LEU A 27 1.16 -12.36 -17.38
CA LEU A 27 -0.29 -12.60 -17.27
C LEU A 27 -0.61 -14.09 -17.20
N LYS A 28 0.11 -14.91 -17.96
CA LYS A 28 -0.04 -16.37 -17.94
C LYS A 28 0.49 -16.99 -16.64
N GLU A 29 1.52 -16.42 -16.03
CA GLU A 29 1.98 -16.84 -14.69
C GLU A 29 0.97 -16.47 -13.60
N LEU A 30 0.41 -15.25 -13.63
CA LEU A 30 -0.64 -14.86 -12.71
C LEU A 30 -1.90 -15.74 -12.84
N SER A 31 -2.31 -16.07 -14.08
CA SER A 31 -3.45 -16.99 -14.27
C SER A 31 -3.20 -18.39 -13.74
N ARG A 32 -1.94 -18.86 -13.70
CA ARG A 32 -1.56 -20.16 -13.13
C ARG A 32 -1.62 -20.21 -11.60
N LEU A 33 -1.82 -19.07 -10.94
CA LEU A 33 -2.00 -19.02 -9.49
C LEU A 33 -3.37 -19.59 -9.08
N LEU A 34 -4.35 -19.53 -9.96
CA LEU A 34 -5.65 -20.13 -9.71
C LEU A 34 -5.56 -21.65 -9.92
N PRO A 35 -6.22 -22.46 -9.05
CA PRO A 35 -6.36 -23.89 -9.28
C PRO A 35 -7.39 -24.14 -10.40
N ASP A 36 -7.29 -25.29 -11.07
CA ASP A 36 -8.24 -25.66 -12.12
C ASP A 36 -9.59 -26.10 -11.55
N THR A 37 -9.58 -26.59 -10.29
CA THR A 37 -10.74 -27.16 -9.61
C THR A 37 -10.88 -26.60 -8.19
N ALA A 38 -12.09 -26.68 -7.63
CA ALA A 38 -12.40 -26.34 -6.25
C ALA A 38 -13.16 -27.48 -5.55
N GLU A 39 -12.87 -27.73 -4.28
CA GLU A 39 -13.61 -28.67 -3.44
C GLU A 39 -14.80 -27.95 -2.78
N VAL A 40 -15.99 -28.12 -3.31
CA VAL A 40 -17.21 -27.45 -2.82
C VAL A 40 -17.98 -28.37 -1.89
N ILE A 41 -18.49 -27.83 -0.79
CA ILE A 41 -19.34 -28.54 0.17
C ILE A 41 -20.81 -28.24 -0.17
N ARG A 42 -21.53 -29.25 -0.64
CA ARG A 42 -22.97 -29.19 -0.92
C ARG A 42 -23.69 -30.32 -0.18
N ASP A 43 -24.73 -30.00 0.55
CA ASP A 43 -25.52 -30.96 1.32
C ASP A 43 -24.69 -31.88 2.24
N GLY A 44 -23.61 -31.30 2.84
CA GLY A 44 -22.70 -32.01 3.73
C GLY A 44 -21.72 -32.98 3.05
N LYS A 45 -21.69 -33.01 1.70
CA LYS A 45 -20.71 -33.79 0.91
C LYS A 45 -19.75 -32.85 0.19
N THR A 46 -18.51 -33.28 0.07
CA THR A 46 -17.48 -32.56 -0.68
C THR A 46 -17.45 -33.08 -2.11
N GLU A 47 -17.60 -32.18 -3.06
CA GLU A 47 -17.53 -32.44 -4.51
C GLU A 47 -16.41 -31.61 -5.12
N ILE A 48 -15.64 -32.19 -6.06
CA ILE A 48 -14.66 -31.48 -6.83
C ILE A 48 -15.33 -31.00 -8.11
N ILE A 49 -15.36 -29.68 -8.29
CA ILE A 49 -15.92 -29.03 -9.49
C ILE A 49 -14.86 -28.22 -10.23
N SER A 50 -15.11 -27.91 -11.49
CA SER A 50 -14.28 -26.95 -12.23
C SER A 50 -14.43 -25.55 -11.63
N LEU A 51 -13.35 -24.75 -11.65
CA LEU A 51 -13.40 -23.38 -11.19
C LEU A 51 -14.46 -22.54 -11.93
N SER A 52 -14.75 -22.86 -13.18
CA SER A 52 -15.78 -22.20 -14.00
C SER A 52 -17.23 -22.46 -13.53
N GLU A 53 -17.46 -23.50 -12.73
CA GLU A 53 -18.76 -23.88 -12.19
C GLU A 53 -19.01 -23.34 -10.79
N LEU A 54 -17.99 -22.70 -10.20
CA LEU A 54 -18.05 -22.11 -8.86
C LEU A 54 -18.99 -20.91 -8.86
N LYS A 55 -19.82 -20.78 -7.82
CA LYS A 55 -20.81 -19.71 -7.67
C LYS A 55 -20.58 -18.92 -6.39
N LYS A 56 -21.02 -17.66 -6.39
CA LYS A 56 -21.09 -16.86 -5.16
C LYS A 56 -21.98 -17.55 -4.13
N GLY A 57 -21.51 -17.62 -2.88
CA GLY A 57 -22.17 -18.27 -1.78
C GLY A 57 -21.82 -19.76 -1.62
N ASP A 58 -21.14 -20.39 -2.59
CA ASP A 58 -20.64 -21.75 -2.43
C ASP A 58 -19.67 -21.82 -1.23
N MET A 59 -19.77 -22.92 -0.49
CA MET A 59 -18.81 -23.25 0.57
C MET A 59 -17.69 -24.10 -0.01
N VAL A 60 -16.44 -23.64 0.12
CA VAL A 60 -15.25 -24.30 -0.43
C VAL A 60 -14.34 -24.75 0.69
N LEU A 61 -13.92 -25.98 0.67
CA LEU A 61 -12.88 -26.53 1.53
C LEU A 61 -11.51 -26.30 0.89
N VAL A 62 -10.63 -25.57 1.58
CA VAL A 62 -9.24 -25.36 1.17
C VAL A 62 -8.35 -26.17 2.11
N ARG A 63 -7.73 -27.21 1.59
CA ARG A 63 -6.83 -28.07 2.36
C ARG A 63 -5.50 -27.37 2.66
N PRO A 64 -4.74 -27.85 3.68
CA PRO A 64 -3.36 -27.40 3.90
C PRO A 64 -2.51 -27.47 2.63
N GLY A 65 -1.76 -26.42 2.35
CA GLY A 65 -0.96 -26.26 1.13
C GLY A 65 -1.77 -26.02 -0.16
N GLY A 66 -3.09 -26.04 -0.11
CA GLY A 66 -3.98 -25.81 -1.24
C GLY A 66 -4.04 -24.32 -1.65
N ARG A 67 -4.30 -24.07 -2.93
CA ARG A 67 -4.56 -22.72 -3.43
C ARG A 67 -6.00 -22.31 -3.23
N ILE A 68 -6.21 -21.06 -2.86
CA ILE A 68 -7.55 -20.50 -2.66
C ILE A 68 -8.18 -20.20 -4.03
N PRO A 69 -9.36 -20.80 -4.36
CA PRO A 69 -9.90 -20.73 -5.72
C PRO A 69 -10.63 -19.44 -6.04
N ALA A 70 -11.15 -18.73 -5.04
CA ALA A 70 -11.93 -17.50 -5.21
C ALA A 70 -11.77 -16.58 -4.01
N ASP A 71 -12.08 -15.30 -4.17
CA ASP A 71 -12.15 -14.38 -3.03
C ASP A 71 -13.34 -14.76 -2.14
N GLY A 72 -13.09 -14.85 -0.84
CA GLY A 72 -14.09 -15.32 0.09
C GLY A 72 -13.87 -14.86 1.53
N ILE A 73 -14.74 -15.35 2.39
CA ILE A 73 -14.69 -15.10 3.83
C ILE A 73 -14.57 -16.44 4.54
N VAL A 74 -13.62 -16.56 5.45
CA VAL A 74 -13.44 -17.75 6.29
C VAL A 74 -14.68 -17.93 7.16
N LYS A 75 -15.30 -19.10 7.08
CA LYS A 75 -16.45 -19.51 7.89
C LYS A 75 -16.02 -20.45 9.02
N GLU A 76 -15.07 -21.33 8.75
CA GLU A 76 -14.56 -22.30 9.70
C GLU A 76 -13.07 -22.56 9.48
N GLY A 77 -12.36 -22.88 10.55
CA GLY A 77 -10.94 -23.18 10.51
C GLY A 77 -10.04 -22.00 10.90
N VAL A 78 -8.77 -22.32 11.14
CA VAL A 78 -7.70 -21.37 11.41
C VAL A 78 -6.48 -21.81 10.63
N SER A 79 -5.84 -20.92 9.90
CA SER A 79 -4.62 -21.19 9.14
C SER A 79 -3.87 -19.90 8.82
N ASP A 80 -2.57 -20.02 8.60
CA ASP A 80 -1.75 -18.94 8.08
C ASP A 80 -1.74 -19.00 6.55
N VAL A 81 -2.20 -17.94 5.90
CA VAL A 81 -2.28 -17.85 4.43
C VAL A 81 -1.12 -17.04 3.90
N ASN A 82 -0.38 -17.62 2.97
CA ASN A 82 0.68 -16.92 2.25
C ASN A 82 0.09 -16.06 1.13
N GLU A 83 0.03 -14.77 1.35
CA GLU A 83 -0.49 -13.77 0.41
C GLU A 83 0.62 -13.04 -0.36
N SER A 84 1.90 -13.44 -0.20
CA SER A 84 3.08 -12.73 -0.74
C SER A 84 3.03 -12.49 -2.26
N ILE A 85 2.44 -13.40 -3.02
CA ILE A 85 2.32 -13.27 -4.49
C ILE A 85 1.35 -12.13 -4.88
N VAL A 86 0.41 -11.80 -3.98
CA VAL A 86 -0.66 -10.83 -4.23
C VAL A 86 -0.36 -9.50 -3.53
N THR A 87 0.10 -9.55 -2.28
CA THR A 87 0.35 -8.36 -1.45
C THR A 87 1.81 -7.91 -1.47
N GLY A 88 2.74 -8.78 -1.86
CA GLY A 88 4.19 -8.54 -1.78
C GLY A 88 4.77 -8.77 -0.37
N GLU A 89 3.94 -8.99 0.66
CA GLU A 89 4.39 -9.22 2.02
C GLU A 89 4.82 -10.68 2.23
N SER A 90 6.05 -10.89 2.69
CA SER A 90 6.61 -12.24 2.88
C SER A 90 6.04 -12.98 4.10
N LYS A 91 5.42 -12.25 5.04
CA LYS A 91 4.88 -12.84 6.27
C LYS A 91 3.48 -13.39 6.01
N PRO A 92 3.23 -14.69 6.31
CA PRO A 92 1.88 -15.24 6.22
C PRO A 92 0.90 -14.51 7.15
N VAL A 93 -0.34 -14.37 6.71
CA VAL A 93 -1.42 -13.71 7.44
C VAL A 93 -2.33 -14.76 8.07
N SER A 94 -2.51 -14.68 9.39
CA SER A 94 -3.41 -15.60 10.10
C SER A 94 -4.87 -15.31 9.76
N LYS A 95 -5.60 -16.33 9.33
CA LYS A 95 -7.00 -16.27 8.93
C LYS A 95 -7.85 -17.14 9.83
N SER A 96 -8.95 -16.59 10.32
CA SER A 96 -9.89 -17.29 11.20
C SER A 96 -11.29 -16.70 11.08
N ALA A 97 -12.31 -17.52 11.27
CA ALA A 97 -13.71 -17.09 11.37
C ALA A 97 -13.96 -16.12 12.54
N ASP A 98 -13.22 -16.31 13.63
CA ASP A 98 -13.35 -15.54 14.88
C ASP A 98 -12.48 -14.28 14.89
N SER A 99 -11.77 -14.00 13.79
CA SER A 99 -10.95 -12.78 13.69
C SER A 99 -11.82 -11.53 13.81
N GLY A 100 -11.50 -10.68 14.76
CA GLY A 100 -12.17 -9.39 14.95
C GLY A 100 -11.89 -8.38 13.83
N LEU A 101 -10.88 -8.64 12.97
CA LEU A 101 -10.49 -7.76 11.87
C LEU A 101 -10.99 -8.32 10.53
N PRO A 102 -11.52 -7.48 9.63
CA PRO A 102 -11.95 -7.92 8.29
C PRO A 102 -10.83 -8.64 7.53
N ALA A 103 -9.60 -8.13 7.58
CA ALA A 103 -8.45 -8.74 6.92
C ALA A 103 -8.12 -10.16 7.42
N GLY A 104 -8.36 -10.47 8.70
CA GLY A 104 -8.18 -11.81 9.27
C GLY A 104 -9.29 -12.80 8.89
N ARG A 105 -10.37 -12.35 8.24
CA ARG A 105 -11.47 -13.20 7.78
C ARG A 105 -11.54 -13.33 6.26
N GLN A 106 -11.00 -12.35 5.53
CA GLN A 106 -11.00 -12.35 4.07
C GLN A 106 -9.86 -13.18 3.53
N VAL A 107 -10.11 -13.90 2.45
CA VAL A 107 -9.10 -14.65 1.68
C VAL A 107 -9.17 -14.25 0.21
N ILE A 108 -8.01 -14.27 -0.44
CA ILE A 108 -7.82 -13.79 -1.81
C ILE A 108 -7.52 -14.97 -2.73
N ALA A 109 -8.16 -14.99 -3.89
CA ALA A 109 -7.95 -16.00 -4.92
C ALA A 109 -6.47 -16.07 -5.36
N GLY A 110 -5.95 -17.27 -5.53
CA GLY A 110 -4.57 -17.52 -5.96
C GLY A 110 -3.53 -17.52 -4.84
N THR A 111 -3.90 -17.18 -3.60
CA THR A 111 -3.02 -17.29 -2.43
C THR A 111 -2.94 -18.75 -1.94
N THR A 112 -1.91 -19.07 -1.15
CA THR A 112 -1.66 -20.43 -0.70
C THR A 112 -2.01 -20.58 0.78
N ASN A 113 -2.88 -21.54 1.10
CA ASN A 113 -3.23 -21.90 2.46
C ASN A 113 -2.04 -22.60 3.16
N GLY A 114 -1.83 -22.30 4.44
CA GLY A 114 -0.77 -22.91 5.26
C GLY A 114 -1.17 -24.28 5.84
N ASP A 115 -0.93 -24.44 7.13
CA ASP A 115 -1.00 -25.76 7.78
C ASP A 115 -2.41 -26.17 8.23
N GLY A 116 -3.36 -25.24 8.32
CA GLY A 116 -4.75 -25.51 8.70
C GLY A 116 -5.68 -25.74 7.52
N ALA A 117 -6.79 -26.44 7.71
CA ALA A 117 -7.89 -26.49 6.74
C ALA A 117 -8.81 -25.28 6.95
N LEU A 118 -9.23 -24.65 5.86
CA LEU A 118 -10.16 -23.53 5.87
C LEU A 118 -11.43 -23.88 5.09
N THR A 119 -12.60 -23.59 5.67
CA THR A 119 -13.86 -23.54 4.93
C THR A 119 -14.19 -22.08 4.65
N ILE A 120 -14.27 -21.72 3.39
CA ILE A 120 -14.55 -20.35 2.94
C ILE A 120 -15.91 -20.27 2.26
N VAL A 121 -16.59 -19.13 2.41
CA VAL A 121 -17.76 -18.77 1.61
C VAL A 121 -17.31 -17.86 0.49
N VAL A 122 -17.58 -18.25 -0.74
CA VAL A 122 -17.20 -17.51 -1.95
C VAL A 122 -17.96 -16.18 -2.01
N ALA A 123 -17.21 -15.07 -2.03
CA ALA A 123 -17.76 -13.72 -2.13
C ALA A 123 -17.68 -13.16 -3.55
N LYS A 124 -16.55 -13.42 -4.27
CA LYS A 124 -16.33 -12.96 -5.64
C LYS A 124 -15.73 -14.06 -6.50
N ILE A 125 -16.14 -14.11 -7.77
CA ILE A 125 -15.69 -15.10 -8.75
C ILE A 125 -15.28 -14.46 -10.07
N GLY A 126 -14.48 -15.16 -10.87
CA GLY A 126 -14.09 -14.75 -12.22
C GLY A 126 -13.47 -13.35 -12.26
N GLU A 127 -14.02 -12.47 -13.08
CA GLU A 127 -13.50 -11.11 -13.31
C GLU A 127 -13.67 -10.17 -12.11
N GLU A 128 -14.49 -10.50 -11.13
CA GLU A 128 -14.67 -9.69 -9.93
C GLU A 128 -13.63 -9.97 -8.84
N THR A 129 -12.83 -11.04 -8.98
CA THR A 129 -11.78 -11.37 -8.01
C THR A 129 -10.67 -10.32 -8.02
N PHE A 130 -10.00 -10.17 -6.87
CA PHE A 130 -8.86 -9.29 -6.74
C PHE A 130 -7.77 -9.60 -7.78
N LEU A 131 -7.45 -10.88 -7.96
CA LEU A 131 -6.44 -11.32 -8.93
C LEU A 131 -6.82 -10.95 -10.38
N ALA A 132 -8.10 -11.09 -10.75
CA ALA A 132 -8.58 -10.66 -12.06
C ALA A 132 -8.47 -9.13 -12.24
N GLY A 133 -8.73 -8.35 -11.20
CA GLY A 133 -8.49 -6.91 -11.16
C GLY A 133 -7.02 -6.56 -11.41
N VAL A 134 -6.10 -7.24 -10.75
CA VAL A 134 -4.65 -7.13 -10.96
C VAL A 134 -4.28 -7.46 -12.40
N MET A 135 -4.77 -8.57 -12.94
CA MET A 135 -4.50 -8.98 -14.32
C MET A 135 -4.98 -7.94 -15.33
N ARG A 136 -6.17 -7.36 -15.10
CA ARG A 136 -6.71 -6.28 -15.94
C ARG A 136 -5.83 -5.03 -15.89
N LEU A 137 -5.40 -4.58 -14.71
CA LEU A 137 -4.49 -3.44 -14.58
C LEU A 137 -3.15 -3.68 -15.29
N VAL A 138 -2.60 -4.89 -15.19
CA VAL A 138 -1.38 -5.25 -15.91
C VAL A 138 -1.61 -5.23 -17.43
N ALA A 139 -2.74 -5.73 -17.92
CA ALA A 139 -3.11 -5.70 -19.33
C ALA A 139 -3.31 -4.25 -19.84
N GLU A 140 -4.01 -3.40 -19.07
CA GLU A 140 -4.18 -1.97 -19.38
C GLU A 140 -2.82 -1.25 -19.42
N ALA A 141 -1.95 -1.50 -18.44
CA ALA A 141 -0.60 -0.96 -18.44
C ALA A 141 0.21 -1.42 -19.66
N GLN A 142 0.07 -2.68 -20.08
CA GLN A 142 0.73 -3.21 -21.28
C GLN A 142 0.21 -2.57 -22.57
N SER A 143 -1.06 -2.18 -22.62
CA SER A 143 -1.65 -1.48 -23.76
C SER A 143 -1.31 0.01 -23.82
N SER A 144 -0.95 0.63 -22.68
CA SER A 144 -0.57 2.04 -22.63
C SER A 144 0.76 2.29 -23.34
N LYS A 145 0.85 3.37 -24.13
CA LYS A 145 2.10 3.74 -24.83
C LYS A 145 2.99 4.59 -23.93
N SER A 146 4.26 4.26 -23.87
CA SER A 146 5.28 5.07 -23.23
C SER A 146 5.70 6.26 -24.11
N ARG A 147 6.33 7.28 -23.53
CA ARG A 147 6.83 8.43 -24.30
C ARG A 147 7.90 8.01 -25.30
N LEU A 148 8.79 7.11 -24.88
CA LEU A 148 9.82 6.54 -25.76
C LEU A 148 9.19 5.74 -26.90
N GLN A 149 8.13 5.01 -26.65
CA GLN A 149 7.41 4.25 -27.67
C GLN A 149 6.76 5.19 -28.68
N MET A 150 6.12 6.28 -28.25
CA MET A 150 5.56 7.28 -29.18
C MET A 150 6.63 7.95 -30.05
N LEU A 151 7.80 8.24 -29.47
CA LEU A 151 8.95 8.79 -30.24
C LEU A 151 9.48 7.77 -31.23
N SER A 152 9.58 6.51 -30.83
CA SER A 152 10.01 5.40 -31.69
C SER A 152 9.06 5.19 -32.87
N ASP A 153 7.75 5.18 -32.60
CA ASP A 153 6.72 5.04 -33.63
C ASP A 153 6.85 6.16 -34.68
N ARG A 154 7.09 7.42 -34.24
CA ARG A 154 7.33 8.54 -35.14
C ARG A 154 8.60 8.40 -35.95
N ALA A 155 9.69 8.02 -35.27
CA ALA A 155 10.99 7.80 -35.96
C ALA A 155 10.87 6.68 -37.00
N ALA A 156 10.23 5.57 -36.65
CA ALA A 156 9.98 4.46 -37.56
C ALA A 156 9.14 4.89 -38.77
N PHE A 157 8.10 5.71 -38.56
CA PHE A 157 7.26 6.25 -39.64
C PHE A 157 8.10 7.08 -40.62
N TYR A 158 8.92 8.04 -40.13
CA TYR A 158 9.75 8.85 -41.03
C TYR A 158 10.85 8.03 -41.70
N LEU A 159 11.46 7.09 -41.00
CA LEU A 159 12.46 6.19 -41.61
C LEU A 159 11.85 5.34 -42.72
N THR A 160 10.61 4.87 -42.55
CA THR A 160 9.89 4.11 -43.59
C THR A 160 9.65 4.96 -44.81
N ILE A 161 9.22 6.23 -44.63
CA ILE A 161 9.04 7.16 -45.79
C ILE A 161 10.36 7.37 -46.52
N ILE A 162 11.43 7.65 -45.77
CA ILE A 162 12.79 7.85 -46.33
C ILE A 162 13.22 6.59 -47.09
N ALA A 163 13.00 5.40 -46.53
CA ALA A 163 13.37 4.12 -47.13
C ALA A 163 12.62 3.90 -48.45
N VAL A 164 11.31 4.17 -48.47
CA VAL A 164 10.48 4.02 -49.71
C VAL A 164 10.91 5.00 -50.79
N VAL A 165 11.15 6.27 -50.42
CA VAL A 165 11.59 7.30 -51.39
C VAL A 165 12.97 6.96 -51.93
N THR A 166 13.94 6.65 -51.05
CA THR A 166 15.31 6.29 -51.51
C THR A 166 15.34 4.99 -52.30
N GLY A 167 14.51 4.00 -51.92
CA GLY A 167 14.32 2.77 -52.67
C GLY A 167 13.77 3.02 -54.07
N GLY A 168 12.79 3.91 -54.18
CA GLY A 168 12.21 4.35 -55.47
C GLY A 168 13.25 5.06 -56.36
N ILE A 169 14.03 5.98 -55.78
CA ILE A 169 15.09 6.69 -56.51
C ILE A 169 16.16 5.67 -56.94
N THR A 170 16.55 4.74 -56.08
CA THR A 170 17.51 3.67 -56.39
C THR A 170 17.01 2.82 -57.55
N LEU A 171 15.76 2.40 -57.53
CA LEU A 171 15.13 1.66 -58.62
C LEU A 171 15.20 2.41 -59.94
N ALA A 172 14.72 3.66 -59.92
CA ALA A 172 14.70 4.49 -61.14
C ALA A 172 16.09 4.71 -61.72
N THR A 173 17.08 5.03 -60.86
CA THR A 173 18.47 5.26 -61.29
C THR A 173 19.08 4.00 -61.92
N TRP A 174 18.90 2.84 -61.30
CA TRP A 174 19.49 1.61 -61.79
C TRP A 174 18.76 1.02 -62.99
N LEU A 175 17.45 1.27 -63.16
CA LEU A 175 16.73 0.93 -64.40
C LEU A 175 17.25 1.73 -65.60
N ALA A 176 17.77 2.93 -65.39
CA ALA A 176 18.36 3.73 -66.44
C ALA A 176 19.82 3.34 -66.77
N LEU A 177 20.55 2.72 -65.79
CA LEU A 177 21.99 2.41 -65.89
C LEU A 177 22.31 0.89 -66.06
N SER A 178 21.36 0.01 -65.76
CA SER A 178 21.58 -1.43 -65.77
C SER A 178 20.28 -2.20 -66.10
N ASP A 179 20.31 -3.53 -65.93
CA ASP A 179 19.14 -4.38 -66.14
C ASP A 179 18.12 -4.30 -64.96
N ALA A 180 16.89 -4.72 -65.20
CA ALA A 180 15.80 -4.64 -64.25
C ALA A 180 16.06 -5.57 -63.02
N ALA A 181 16.71 -6.69 -63.17
CA ALA A 181 16.99 -7.61 -62.05
C ALA A 181 17.98 -6.98 -61.07
N PHE A 182 19.00 -6.31 -61.58
CA PHE A 182 19.96 -5.57 -60.77
C PHE A 182 19.32 -4.38 -60.04
N ALA A 183 18.49 -3.62 -60.77
CA ALA A 183 17.77 -2.47 -60.19
C ALA A 183 16.86 -2.89 -59.02
N VAL A 184 16.09 -3.96 -59.20
CA VAL A 184 15.23 -4.52 -58.13
C VAL A 184 16.03 -5.01 -56.92
N ASN A 185 17.13 -5.72 -57.16
CA ASN A 185 18.02 -6.20 -56.06
C ASN A 185 18.54 -5.02 -55.23
N ARG A 186 18.96 -3.91 -55.85
CA ARG A 186 19.44 -2.72 -55.13
C ARG A 186 18.35 -2.03 -54.37
N MET A 187 17.16 -1.87 -54.95
CA MET A 187 15.97 -1.32 -54.28
C MET A 187 15.64 -2.17 -53.01
N VAL A 188 15.56 -3.48 -53.14
CA VAL A 188 15.26 -4.40 -52.03
C VAL A 188 16.32 -4.27 -50.95
N ALA A 189 17.61 -4.20 -51.29
CA ALA A 189 18.69 -4.03 -50.35
C ALA A 189 18.52 -2.71 -49.55
N VAL A 190 18.19 -1.60 -50.20
CA VAL A 190 17.91 -0.32 -49.53
C VAL A 190 16.72 -0.42 -48.58
N LEU A 191 15.61 -1.02 -49.01
CA LEU A 191 14.41 -1.16 -48.20
C LEU A 191 14.65 -2.02 -46.95
N VAL A 192 15.41 -3.11 -47.09
CA VAL A 192 15.71 -4.04 -46.00
C VAL A 192 16.66 -3.39 -44.97
N ILE A 193 17.74 -2.75 -45.44
CA ILE A 193 18.73 -2.10 -44.56
C ILE A 193 18.08 -0.90 -43.78
N ALA A 194 17.20 -0.19 -44.44
CA ALA A 194 16.54 0.97 -43.85
C ALA A 194 15.36 0.61 -42.91
N CYS A 195 14.99 -0.69 -42.83
CA CYS A 195 13.88 -1.12 -42.01
C CYS A 195 14.17 -0.96 -40.50
N PRO A 196 13.40 -0.15 -39.73
CA PRO A 196 13.70 0.13 -38.31
C PRO A 196 13.20 -0.99 -37.37
N HIS A 197 13.47 -2.27 -37.67
CA HIS A 197 13.00 -3.41 -36.88
C HIS A 197 13.36 -3.32 -35.41
N ALA A 198 14.60 -2.97 -35.08
CA ALA A 198 15.05 -2.85 -33.71
C ALA A 198 14.26 -1.82 -32.87
N LEU A 199 13.87 -0.70 -33.50
CA LEU A 199 13.10 0.36 -32.83
C LEU A 199 11.66 -0.08 -32.52
N GLY A 200 11.02 -0.81 -33.43
CA GLY A 200 9.63 -1.24 -33.28
C GLY A 200 9.41 -2.30 -32.20
N LEU A 201 10.45 -3.02 -31.80
CA LEU A 201 10.33 -4.19 -30.96
C LEU A 201 11.09 -4.10 -29.63
N ALA A 202 12.27 -3.50 -29.60
CA ALA A 202 13.07 -3.39 -28.39
C ALA A 202 12.35 -2.58 -27.29
N ILE A 203 11.67 -1.49 -27.64
CA ILE A 203 10.99 -0.62 -26.68
C ILE A 203 9.76 -1.29 -26.06
N PRO A 204 8.83 -1.89 -26.83
CA PRO A 204 7.73 -2.67 -26.25
C PRO A 204 8.20 -3.84 -25.40
N LEU A 205 9.27 -4.52 -25.78
CA LEU A 205 9.85 -5.64 -25.03
C LEU A 205 10.37 -5.18 -23.65
N VAL A 206 11.21 -4.15 -23.64
CA VAL A 206 11.74 -3.58 -22.39
C VAL A 206 10.61 -3.07 -21.49
N ALA A 207 9.59 -2.41 -22.06
CA ALA A 207 8.43 -1.96 -21.31
C ALA A 207 7.63 -3.12 -20.71
N SER A 208 7.44 -4.21 -21.45
CA SER A 208 6.77 -5.41 -20.97
C SER A 208 7.55 -6.07 -19.82
N ILE A 209 8.87 -6.25 -19.97
CA ILE A 209 9.74 -6.79 -18.93
C ILE A 209 9.69 -5.92 -17.67
N SER A 210 9.76 -4.59 -17.81
CA SER A 210 9.73 -3.66 -16.68
C SER A 210 8.40 -3.71 -15.94
N THR A 211 7.28 -3.73 -16.65
CA THR A 211 5.93 -3.85 -16.06
C THR A 211 5.75 -5.19 -15.33
N THR A 212 6.24 -6.28 -15.94
CA THR A 212 6.22 -7.62 -15.34
C THR A 212 7.05 -7.68 -14.06
N LYS A 213 8.26 -7.10 -14.09
CA LYS A 213 9.13 -7.04 -12.91
C LYS A 213 8.49 -6.21 -11.78
N ALA A 214 7.89 -5.07 -12.12
CA ALA A 214 7.16 -4.25 -11.16
C ALA A 214 6.01 -5.04 -10.50
N ALA A 215 5.17 -5.72 -11.31
CA ALA A 215 4.07 -6.53 -10.80
C ALA A 215 4.54 -7.67 -9.86
N ARG A 216 5.65 -8.34 -10.18
CA ARG A 216 6.26 -9.35 -9.30
C ARG A 216 6.80 -8.79 -7.98
N SER A 217 7.10 -7.50 -7.94
CA SER A 217 7.54 -6.77 -6.74
C SER A 217 6.37 -6.09 -6.01
N GLY A 218 5.11 -6.45 -6.30
CA GLY A 218 3.93 -5.88 -5.68
C GLY A 218 3.47 -4.53 -6.24
N PHE A 219 4.13 -4.01 -7.30
CA PHE A 219 3.75 -2.74 -7.92
C PHE A 219 2.80 -2.94 -9.08
N LEU A 220 1.57 -2.45 -8.94
CA LEU A 220 0.59 -2.43 -10.03
C LEU A 220 0.75 -1.15 -10.85
N VAL A 221 1.39 -1.27 -12.00
CA VAL A 221 1.63 -0.15 -12.91
C VAL A 221 0.34 0.15 -13.69
N LYS A 222 -0.31 1.26 -13.40
CA LYS A 222 -1.50 1.72 -14.13
C LYS A 222 -1.14 2.45 -15.45
N GLN A 223 -0.04 3.19 -15.45
CA GLN A 223 0.43 3.95 -16.61
C GLN A 223 1.94 3.82 -16.78
N ARG A 224 2.40 3.42 -17.96
CA ARG A 224 3.84 3.29 -18.27
C ARG A 224 4.60 4.61 -18.16
N LEU A 225 3.94 5.73 -18.45
CA LEU A 225 4.54 7.06 -18.29
C LEU A 225 5.00 7.32 -16.86
N ALA A 226 4.24 6.84 -15.85
CA ALA A 226 4.63 6.96 -14.45
C ALA A 226 5.89 6.13 -14.14
N LEU A 227 5.98 4.91 -14.67
CA LEU A 227 7.17 4.06 -14.53
C LEU A 227 8.42 4.69 -15.17
N GLU A 228 8.28 5.31 -16.35
CA GLU A 228 9.37 6.06 -16.98
C GLU A 228 9.78 7.31 -16.18
N ALA A 229 8.79 8.03 -15.63
CA ALA A 229 9.04 9.21 -14.80
C ALA A 229 9.76 8.85 -13.50
N ALA A 230 9.46 7.68 -12.93
CA ALA A 230 10.04 7.21 -11.66
C ALA A 230 11.57 7.18 -11.65
N ARG A 231 12.22 6.85 -12.78
CA ARG A 231 13.70 6.84 -12.87
C ARG A 231 14.36 8.21 -12.69
N ASN A 232 13.61 9.29 -12.81
CA ASN A 232 14.14 10.67 -12.78
C ASN A 232 13.51 11.50 -11.66
N ILE A 233 12.99 10.87 -10.62
CA ILE A 233 12.40 11.55 -9.46
C ILE A 233 13.50 12.26 -8.68
N ASN A 234 13.23 13.50 -8.28
CA ASN A 234 14.11 14.30 -7.46
C ASN A 234 13.70 14.30 -5.99
N ILE A 235 12.39 14.18 -5.73
CA ILE A 235 11.81 14.19 -4.39
C ILE A 235 10.60 13.26 -4.31
N VAL A 236 10.49 12.55 -3.18
CA VAL A 236 9.31 11.76 -2.83
C VAL A 236 8.58 12.45 -1.68
N LEU A 237 7.32 12.81 -1.92
CA LEU A 237 6.42 13.38 -0.93
C LEU A 237 5.53 12.28 -0.37
N PHE A 238 5.57 12.05 0.92
CA PHE A 238 4.77 11.04 1.61
C PHE A 238 3.62 11.69 2.36
N ASP A 239 2.42 11.12 2.26
CA ASP A 239 1.41 11.37 3.29
C ASP A 239 1.84 10.74 4.61
N LYS A 240 1.45 11.33 5.75
CA LYS A 240 1.78 10.76 7.05
C LYS A 240 0.87 9.58 7.37
N THR A 241 -0.43 9.84 7.46
CA THR A 241 -1.41 8.92 8.04
C THR A 241 -1.77 7.79 7.09
N GLY A 242 -1.65 6.53 7.57
CA GLY A 242 -1.92 5.36 6.73
C GLY A 242 -0.80 5.03 5.71
N THR A 243 0.18 5.91 5.53
CA THR A 243 1.31 5.78 4.60
C THR A 243 2.62 5.57 5.34
N LEU A 244 3.17 6.60 5.98
CA LEU A 244 4.36 6.49 6.86
C LEU A 244 4.02 5.84 8.20
N THR A 245 2.76 5.95 8.60
CA THR A 245 2.21 5.36 9.80
C THR A 245 1.15 4.32 9.44
N ARG A 246 0.77 3.49 10.41
CA ARG A 246 -0.26 2.45 10.20
C ARG A 246 -1.69 3.01 10.18
N GLY A 247 -1.90 4.27 10.60
CA GLY A 247 -3.23 4.83 10.83
C GLY A 247 -3.91 4.22 12.05
N GLU A 248 -3.17 3.50 12.88
CA GLU A 248 -3.61 2.87 14.10
C GLU A 248 -2.84 3.48 15.28
N PHE A 249 -3.57 3.78 16.36
CA PHE A 249 -2.93 4.24 17.59
C PHE A 249 -2.24 3.10 18.31
N GLY A 250 -1.02 3.36 18.78
CA GLY A 250 -0.30 2.52 19.70
C GLY A 250 0.01 3.25 20.99
N ILE A 251 0.26 2.52 22.08
CA ILE A 251 0.78 3.09 23.31
C ILE A 251 2.27 3.36 23.14
N ASP A 252 2.65 4.60 23.27
CA ASP A 252 4.05 5.03 23.22
C ASP A 252 4.67 5.01 24.64
N ALA A 253 3.94 5.52 25.63
CA ALA A 253 4.37 5.51 27.01
C ALA A 253 3.19 5.41 27.98
N ILE A 254 3.43 4.81 29.13
CA ILE A 254 2.51 4.82 30.27
C ILE A 254 3.26 5.47 31.41
N ILE A 255 2.75 6.57 31.92
CA ILE A 255 3.36 7.34 32.99
C ILE A 255 2.47 7.22 34.23
N PRO A 256 2.85 6.38 35.20
CA PRO A 256 2.10 6.22 36.42
C PRO A 256 2.32 7.41 37.38
N ALA A 257 1.29 7.71 38.17
CA ALA A 257 1.44 8.59 39.32
C ALA A 257 2.27 7.90 40.44
N ALA A 258 2.64 8.67 41.47
CA ALA A 258 3.36 8.11 42.59
C ALA A 258 2.61 6.92 43.23
N GLU A 259 3.33 5.87 43.59
CA GLU A 259 2.83 4.62 44.22
C GLU A 259 1.97 3.70 43.33
N VAL A 260 1.82 4.00 42.01
CA VAL A 260 1.12 3.18 41.01
C VAL A 260 2.14 2.59 40.04
N ASN A 261 1.84 1.44 39.45
CA ASN A 261 2.69 0.88 38.40
C ASN A 261 2.01 0.95 37.04
N GLU A 262 2.80 0.88 35.95
CA GLU A 262 2.29 0.95 34.58
C GLU A 262 1.21 -0.10 34.27
N ALA A 263 1.38 -1.33 34.81
CA ALA A 263 0.44 -2.41 34.56
C ALA A 263 -0.93 -2.13 35.18
N GLU A 264 -0.99 -1.45 36.31
CA GLU A 264 -2.24 -1.06 36.97
C GLU A 264 -2.95 0.05 36.20
N VAL A 265 -2.22 1.08 35.74
CA VAL A 265 -2.77 2.14 34.87
C VAL A 265 -3.38 1.54 33.62
N LEU A 266 -2.64 0.64 32.95
CA LEU A 266 -3.10 -0.01 31.72
C LEU A 266 -4.28 -0.95 32.00
N GLN A 267 -4.27 -1.68 33.12
CA GLN A 267 -5.36 -2.56 33.51
C GLN A 267 -6.68 -1.80 33.66
N TYR A 268 -6.66 -0.66 34.38
CA TYR A 268 -7.86 0.16 34.57
C TYR A 268 -8.34 0.74 33.23
N ALA A 269 -7.43 1.32 32.46
CA ALA A 269 -7.74 1.89 31.17
C ALA A 269 -8.34 0.85 30.18
N ALA A 270 -7.71 -0.33 30.09
CA ALA A 270 -8.14 -1.39 29.20
C ALA A 270 -9.46 -2.04 29.68
N SER A 271 -9.64 -2.22 30.99
CA SER A 271 -10.90 -2.78 31.54
C SER A 271 -12.08 -1.88 31.21
N VAL A 272 -11.99 -0.57 31.47
CA VAL A 272 -13.05 0.40 31.12
C VAL A 272 -13.33 0.39 29.63
N ASN A 273 -12.29 0.33 28.80
CA ASN A 273 -12.43 0.41 27.35
C ASN A 273 -12.67 -0.94 26.65
N SER A 274 -12.80 -2.05 27.40
CA SER A 274 -12.95 -3.41 26.84
C SER A 274 -14.15 -3.61 25.91
N ARG A 275 -15.17 -2.74 26.03
CA ARG A 275 -16.39 -2.75 25.21
C ARG A 275 -16.46 -1.57 24.22
N SER A 276 -15.40 -0.78 24.10
CA SER A 276 -15.38 0.41 23.24
C SER A 276 -14.75 0.10 21.88
N GLU A 277 -15.43 0.52 20.82
CA GLU A 277 -14.92 0.42 19.44
C GLU A 277 -14.02 1.59 19.02
N HIS A 278 -13.78 2.54 19.92
CA HIS A 278 -12.96 3.72 19.60
C HIS A 278 -11.50 3.33 19.36
N PRO A 279 -10.78 3.88 18.36
CA PRO A 279 -9.39 3.50 18.03
C PRO A 279 -8.43 3.60 19.22
N LEU A 280 -8.51 4.66 20.04
CA LEU A 280 -7.71 4.83 21.25
C LEU A 280 -7.99 3.74 22.30
N ALA A 281 -9.26 3.34 22.43
CA ALA A 281 -9.67 2.27 23.33
C ALA A 281 -9.10 0.91 22.88
N LYS A 282 -9.19 0.61 21.58
CA LYS A 282 -8.60 -0.61 21.00
C LYS A 282 -7.11 -0.71 21.27
N ALA A 283 -6.37 0.37 21.09
CA ALA A 283 -4.93 0.41 21.37
C ALA A 283 -4.60 -0.01 22.82
N MET A 284 -5.34 0.52 23.79
CA MET A 284 -5.16 0.17 25.21
C MET A 284 -5.52 -1.29 25.50
N VAL A 285 -6.60 -1.79 24.92
CA VAL A 285 -7.05 -3.19 25.07
C VAL A 285 -6.05 -4.16 24.45
N GLU A 286 -5.54 -3.87 23.25
CA GLU A 286 -4.57 -4.72 22.57
C GLU A 286 -3.23 -4.77 23.30
N GLU A 287 -2.76 -3.62 23.79
CA GLU A 287 -1.51 -3.59 24.55
C GLU A 287 -1.62 -4.35 25.87
N ALA A 288 -2.77 -4.24 26.56
CA ALA A 288 -3.01 -5.03 27.77
C ALA A 288 -3.04 -6.55 27.48
N LYS A 289 -3.63 -6.97 26.35
CA LYS A 289 -3.58 -8.37 25.89
C LYS A 289 -2.14 -8.83 25.60
N LYS A 290 -1.34 -8.01 24.90
CA LYS A 290 0.06 -8.32 24.59
C LYS A 290 0.91 -8.49 25.85
N ARG A 291 0.65 -7.66 26.89
CA ARG A 291 1.32 -7.75 28.20
C ARG A 291 0.72 -8.82 29.12
N ASN A 292 -0.28 -9.60 28.65
CA ASN A 292 -1.00 -10.60 29.44
C ASN A 292 -1.63 -10.03 30.72
N ILE A 293 -2.13 -8.80 30.67
CA ILE A 293 -2.81 -8.15 31.79
C ILE A 293 -4.27 -8.57 31.78
N ALA A 294 -4.74 -9.16 32.89
CA ALA A 294 -6.14 -9.58 33.04
C ALA A 294 -7.07 -8.37 33.16
N PHE A 295 -8.19 -8.41 32.44
CA PHE A 295 -9.24 -7.39 32.56
C PHE A 295 -10.07 -7.61 33.82
N LEU A 296 -10.44 -6.50 34.47
CA LEU A 296 -11.38 -6.51 35.57
C LEU A 296 -12.80 -6.42 35.03
N GLU A 297 -13.76 -7.04 35.75
CA GLU A 297 -15.17 -6.98 35.38
C GLU A 297 -15.69 -5.55 35.56
N ILE A 298 -16.29 -5.01 34.50
CA ILE A 298 -16.83 -3.66 34.49
C ILE A 298 -18.36 -3.67 34.65
N LYS A 299 -18.84 -2.83 35.54
CA LYS A 299 -20.25 -2.50 35.72
C LYS A 299 -20.49 -1.03 35.33
N ASN A 300 -21.73 -0.69 35.04
CA ASN A 300 -22.18 0.69 34.80
C ASN A 300 -21.26 1.47 33.83
N PHE A 301 -20.87 0.84 32.69
CA PHE A 301 -20.08 1.50 31.65
C PHE A 301 -20.85 2.68 31.05
N GLU A 302 -20.22 3.83 31.01
CA GLU A 302 -20.74 5.06 30.44
C GLU A 302 -19.73 5.68 29.48
N ARG A 303 -20.17 5.88 28.23
CA ARG A 303 -19.37 6.64 27.25
C ARG A 303 -19.67 8.13 27.39
N ILE A 304 -18.62 8.93 27.51
CA ILE A 304 -18.73 10.40 27.57
C ILE A 304 -18.26 10.96 26.22
N PRO A 305 -19.21 11.38 25.35
CA PRO A 305 -18.89 11.76 23.97
C PRO A 305 -17.81 12.83 23.87
N GLY A 306 -16.80 12.60 23.05
CA GLY A 306 -15.69 13.52 22.80
C GLY A 306 -14.67 13.65 23.94
N LYS A 307 -14.88 13.03 25.11
CA LYS A 307 -14.04 13.20 26.30
C LYS A 307 -13.45 11.90 26.84
N GLY A 308 -14.17 10.78 26.73
CA GLY A 308 -13.67 9.49 27.24
C GLY A 308 -14.77 8.53 27.65
N ALA A 309 -14.50 7.74 28.70
CA ALA A 309 -15.44 6.77 29.27
C ALA A 309 -15.25 6.64 30.78
N SER A 310 -16.28 6.19 31.47
CA SER A 310 -16.20 5.78 32.87
C SER A 310 -16.87 4.43 33.09
N GLY A 311 -16.53 3.78 34.20
CA GLY A 311 -17.14 2.52 34.60
C GLY A 311 -16.74 2.12 36.01
N GLU A 312 -17.52 1.24 36.61
CA GLU A 312 -17.31 0.79 37.96
C GLU A 312 -16.57 -0.54 37.99
N LEU A 313 -15.49 -0.61 38.72
CA LEU A 313 -14.66 -1.78 38.91
C LEU A 313 -14.59 -2.17 40.38
N LEU A 314 -14.56 -3.47 40.66
CA LEU A 314 -14.31 -3.98 41.99
C LEU A 314 -12.81 -4.25 42.14
N ILE A 315 -12.11 -3.45 42.94
CA ILE A 315 -10.67 -3.52 43.17
C ILE A 315 -10.41 -3.69 44.63
N ARG A 316 -9.74 -4.78 45.05
CA ARG A 316 -9.40 -5.09 46.47
C ARG A 316 -10.60 -4.97 47.43
N ASN A 317 -11.77 -5.47 47.00
CA ASN A 317 -13.03 -5.37 47.72
C ASN A 317 -13.60 -3.92 47.90
N GLN A 318 -13.13 -2.97 47.11
CA GLN A 318 -13.70 -1.63 47.02
C GLN A 318 -14.29 -1.40 45.64
N GLU A 319 -15.49 -0.85 45.59
CA GLU A 319 -16.09 -0.40 44.34
C GLU A 319 -15.54 1.00 44.00
N LEU A 320 -14.85 1.09 42.89
CA LEU A 320 -14.24 2.31 42.38
C LEU A 320 -14.85 2.66 41.03
N ARG A 321 -15.23 3.91 40.84
CA ARG A 321 -15.54 4.45 39.53
C ARG A 321 -14.25 4.92 38.88
N ILE A 322 -13.91 4.34 37.72
CA ILE A 322 -12.72 4.69 36.96
C ILE A 322 -13.12 5.62 35.81
N PHE A 323 -12.31 6.62 35.58
CA PHE A 323 -12.45 7.60 34.51
C PHE A 323 -11.24 7.48 33.59
N VAL A 324 -11.50 7.33 32.29
CA VAL A 324 -10.45 7.19 31.26
C VAL A 324 -10.75 8.16 30.13
N GLY A 325 -9.93 9.19 29.94
CA GLY A 325 -10.21 10.18 28.91
C GLY A 325 -9.27 11.37 28.86
N SER A 326 -9.70 12.40 28.12
CA SER A 326 -8.94 13.64 27.90
C SER A 326 -8.85 14.52 29.16
N VAL A 327 -8.00 15.53 29.10
CA VAL A 327 -7.91 16.54 30.16
C VAL A 327 -9.26 17.22 30.42
N SER A 328 -10.08 17.45 29.38
CA SER A 328 -11.42 18.02 29.53
C SER A 328 -12.35 17.14 30.38
N LEU A 329 -12.18 15.80 30.34
CA LEU A 329 -12.90 14.91 31.21
C LEU A 329 -12.52 15.15 32.68
N MET A 330 -11.21 15.28 32.93
CA MET A 330 -10.69 15.55 34.28
C MET A 330 -11.20 16.88 34.82
N GLU A 331 -11.26 17.92 34.01
CA GLU A 331 -11.76 19.24 34.34
C GLU A 331 -13.25 19.25 34.68
N ASP A 332 -14.09 18.55 33.90
CA ASP A 332 -15.54 18.45 34.15
C ASP A 332 -15.87 17.84 35.51
N TYR A 333 -15.05 16.86 35.92
CA TYR A 333 -15.23 16.22 37.23
C TYR A 333 -14.38 16.85 38.34
N HIS A 334 -13.75 18.02 38.07
CA HIS A 334 -12.89 18.74 39.02
C HIS A 334 -11.75 17.88 39.59
N ILE A 335 -11.20 16.98 38.79
CA ILE A 335 -10.09 16.11 39.16
C ILE A 335 -8.79 16.92 39.08
N VAL A 336 -8.12 17.06 40.21
CA VAL A 336 -6.89 17.86 40.31
C VAL A 336 -5.71 17.06 39.82
N ILE A 337 -5.10 17.54 38.73
CA ILE A 337 -3.88 16.95 38.16
C ILE A 337 -2.67 17.60 38.81
N GLU A 338 -1.79 16.79 39.38
CA GLU A 338 -0.57 17.25 40.03
C GLU A 338 0.39 17.92 39.04
N GLU A 339 1.08 18.98 39.50
CA GLU A 339 1.91 19.83 38.61
C GLU A 339 3.06 19.07 37.96
N HIS A 340 3.63 18.08 38.64
CA HIS A 340 4.69 17.25 38.08
C HIS A 340 4.22 16.42 36.88
N LEU A 341 3.00 15.86 36.92
CA LEU A 341 2.40 15.12 35.80
C LEU A 341 2.04 16.07 34.65
N ARG A 342 1.56 17.28 34.94
CA ARG A 342 1.31 18.32 33.91
C ARG A 342 2.58 18.69 33.14
N LYS A 343 3.70 18.81 33.81
CA LYS A 343 5.00 19.10 33.16
C LYS A 343 5.43 17.95 32.25
N GLN A 344 5.30 16.73 32.71
CA GLN A 344 5.63 15.55 31.90
C GLN A 344 4.73 15.46 30.66
N VAL A 345 3.42 15.66 30.81
CA VAL A 345 2.47 15.67 29.67
C VAL A 345 2.89 16.68 28.60
N GLY A 346 3.34 17.87 28.99
CA GLY A 346 3.78 18.89 28.01
C GLY A 346 4.91 18.45 27.08
N GLU A 347 5.73 17.45 27.47
CA GLU A 347 6.75 16.86 26.60
C GLU A 347 6.12 15.96 25.55
N TYR A 348 5.17 15.12 25.93
CA TYR A 348 4.45 14.22 25.02
C TYR A 348 3.50 14.97 24.07
N GLU A 349 2.82 16.02 24.55
CA GLU A 349 1.98 16.87 23.72
C GLU A 349 2.79 17.59 22.64
N ARG A 350 4.00 18.08 22.96
CA ARG A 350 4.91 18.68 21.95
C ARG A 350 5.38 17.68 20.90
N GLN A 351 5.37 16.38 21.22
CA GLN A 351 5.64 15.29 20.27
C GLN A 351 4.36 14.86 19.53
N GLY A 352 3.23 15.53 19.77
CA GLY A 352 1.96 15.26 19.13
C GLY A 352 1.25 13.99 19.56
N LYS A 353 1.55 13.53 20.76
CA LYS A 353 0.92 12.34 21.32
C LYS A 353 -0.42 12.69 21.92
N THR A 354 -1.37 11.78 21.78
CA THR A 354 -2.69 11.90 22.41
C THR A 354 -2.59 11.41 23.85
N ILE A 355 -2.94 12.27 24.80
CA ILE A 355 -2.86 11.97 26.23
C ILE A 355 -4.22 11.50 26.76
N ILE A 356 -4.24 10.34 27.36
CA ILE A 356 -5.40 9.76 28.04
C ILE A 356 -5.09 9.60 29.51
N TRP A 357 -5.84 10.32 30.34
CA TRP A 357 -5.75 10.28 31.79
C TRP A 357 -6.53 9.09 32.36
N VAL A 358 -6.04 8.54 33.44
CA VAL A 358 -6.68 7.47 34.21
C VAL A 358 -6.83 7.93 35.65
N ALA A 359 -8.07 8.03 36.12
CA ALA A 359 -8.39 8.43 37.49
C ALA A 359 -9.45 7.52 38.08
N SER A 360 -9.52 7.46 39.42
CA SER A 360 -10.58 6.76 40.14
C SER A 360 -11.22 7.58 41.22
N GLN A 361 -12.42 7.19 41.58
CA GLN A 361 -13.14 7.70 42.75
C GLN A 361 -13.82 6.54 43.48
N PRO A 362 -13.55 6.33 44.78
CA PRO A 362 -14.34 5.40 45.59
C PRO A 362 -15.82 5.75 45.58
N LEU A 363 -16.71 4.77 45.49
CA LEU A 363 -18.16 4.95 45.54
C LEU A 363 -18.64 5.19 46.97
N ILE A 364 -17.91 6.03 47.70
CA ILE A 364 -18.23 6.47 49.07
C ILE A 364 -18.52 7.98 49.03
N PRO A 365 -19.58 8.47 49.68
CA PRO A 365 -19.88 9.89 49.71
C PRO A 365 -18.68 10.76 50.14
N ASN A 366 -18.43 11.87 49.42
CA ASN A 366 -17.32 12.79 49.64
C ASN A 366 -15.91 12.24 49.51
N SER A 367 -15.76 11.14 48.79
CA SER A 367 -14.44 10.58 48.45
C SER A 367 -13.67 11.48 47.49
N LYS A 368 -12.35 11.54 47.65
CA LYS A 368 -11.47 12.28 46.74
C LYS A 368 -11.17 11.46 45.51
N PHE A 369 -10.97 12.16 44.39
CA PHE A 369 -10.41 11.55 43.18
C PHE A 369 -8.92 11.24 43.37
N ILE A 370 -8.48 10.15 42.77
CA ILE A 370 -7.09 9.71 42.72
C ILE A 370 -6.70 9.57 41.27
N ILE A 371 -5.64 10.27 40.86
CA ILE A 371 -5.06 10.09 39.52
C ILE A 371 -4.06 8.93 39.60
N HIS A 372 -4.23 7.96 38.68
CA HIS A 372 -3.32 6.82 38.55
C HIS A 372 -2.19 7.09 37.57
N GLY A 373 -2.35 8.05 36.68
CA GLY A 373 -1.36 8.41 35.67
C GLY A 373 -2.01 8.78 34.33
N PHE A 374 -1.19 8.76 33.29
CA PHE A 374 -1.65 8.97 31.92
C PHE A 374 -0.99 8.00 30.95
N ILE A 375 -1.66 7.78 29.82
CA ILE A 375 -1.20 6.98 28.70
C ILE A 375 -1.00 7.92 27.52
N ALA A 376 0.21 7.94 26.95
CA ALA A 376 0.52 8.66 25.74
C ALA A 376 0.38 7.71 24.52
N LEU A 377 -0.51 8.04 23.61
CA LEU A 377 -0.76 7.29 22.38
C LEU A 377 -0.28 8.09 21.17
N ALA A 378 0.31 7.39 20.22
CA ALA A 378 0.74 7.95 18.95
C ALA A 378 0.30 7.04 17.80
N ASP A 379 0.23 7.62 16.60
CA ASP A 379 0.09 6.82 15.38
C ASP A 379 1.40 6.07 15.13
N VAL A 380 1.33 4.76 14.97
CA VAL A 380 2.49 3.88 14.90
C VAL A 380 3.22 4.07 13.57
N ILE A 381 4.46 4.53 13.63
CA ILE A 381 5.35 4.59 12.46
C ILE A 381 5.62 3.18 11.96
N ARG A 382 5.50 2.96 10.65
CA ARG A 382 5.83 1.68 10.02
C ARG A 382 7.35 1.48 10.02
N GLU A 383 7.80 0.29 10.35
CA GLU A 383 9.23 -0.04 10.34
C GLU A 383 9.82 0.07 8.94
N GLU A 384 9.03 -0.37 7.93
CA GLU A 384 9.35 -0.29 6.50
C GLU A 384 9.53 1.15 6.01
N SER A 385 8.86 2.13 6.65
CA SER A 385 9.00 3.55 6.29
C SER A 385 10.40 4.08 6.55
N ARG A 386 11.02 3.66 7.66
CA ARG A 386 12.40 4.04 8.00
C ARG A 386 13.40 3.48 6.98
N GLU A 387 13.24 2.21 6.59
CA GLU A 387 14.08 1.57 5.59
C GLU A 387 13.92 2.22 4.21
N ALA A 388 12.68 2.53 3.81
CA ALA A 388 12.38 3.18 2.54
C ALA A 388 13.02 4.57 2.45
N ILE A 389 12.90 5.40 3.50
CA ILE A 389 13.49 6.74 3.55
C ILE A 389 15.02 6.66 3.48
N ASN A 390 15.65 5.74 4.21
CA ASN A 390 17.10 5.54 4.16
C ASN A 390 17.56 5.11 2.77
N SER A 391 16.82 4.23 2.11
CA SER A 391 17.12 3.77 0.75
C SER A 391 17.01 4.89 -0.28
N LEU A 392 15.97 5.73 -0.19
CA LEU A 392 15.81 6.90 -1.06
C LEU A 392 16.95 7.92 -0.88
N ARG A 393 17.34 8.16 0.37
CA ARG A 393 18.47 9.03 0.68
C ARG A 393 19.78 8.49 0.11
N ALA A 394 20.03 7.17 0.20
CA ALA A 394 21.20 6.53 -0.40
C ALA A 394 21.24 6.67 -1.94
N MET A 395 20.07 6.78 -2.58
CA MET A 395 19.93 7.05 -4.02
C MET A 395 20.07 8.55 -4.36
N GLY A 396 20.24 9.43 -3.38
CA GLY A 396 20.30 10.89 -3.59
C GLY A 396 18.93 11.53 -3.85
N ILE A 397 17.84 10.84 -3.56
CA ILE A 397 16.47 11.34 -3.71
C ILE A 397 16.06 12.01 -2.40
N LYS A 398 15.57 13.24 -2.49
CA LYS A 398 15.07 13.98 -1.33
C LYS A 398 13.73 13.40 -0.88
N THR A 399 13.46 13.53 0.42
CA THR A 399 12.22 13.06 1.04
C THR A 399 11.48 14.23 1.68
N ALA A 400 10.17 14.24 1.53
CA ALA A 400 9.30 15.21 2.19
C ALA A 400 8.06 14.51 2.74
N MET A 401 7.45 15.09 3.78
CA MET A 401 6.21 14.63 4.38
C MET A 401 5.13 15.71 4.30
N ILE A 402 3.88 15.30 4.08
CA ILE A 402 2.71 16.16 4.13
C ILE A 402 1.71 15.63 5.14
N THR A 403 1.16 16.51 5.98
CA THR A 403 0.21 16.11 7.03
C THR A 403 -0.74 17.25 7.39
N GLY A 404 -1.95 16.91 7.85
CA GLY A 404 -2.88 17.85 8.47
C GLY A 404 -2.54 18.20 9.91
N ASP A 405 -1.60 17.50 10.53
CA ASP A 405 -1.22 17.70 11.92
C ASP A 405 -0.53 19.04 12.19
N SER A 406 -0.31 19.32 13.48
CA SER A 406 0.41 20.51 13.92
C SER A 406 1.89 20.47 13.51
N GLU A 407 2.51 21.65 13.51
CA GLU A 407 3.92 21.85 13.20
C GLU A 407 4.86 21.00 14.08
N ASP A 408 4.53 20.88 15.36
CA ASP A 408 5.36 20.14 16.33
C ASP A 408 5.31 18.63 16.07
N VAL A 409 4.13 18.09 15.76
CA VAL A 409 3.95 16.69 15.35
C VAL A 409 4.73 16.38 14.08
N ALA A 410 4.56 17.22 13.07
CA ALA A 410 5.23 17.05 11.78
C ALA A 410 6.75 17.07 11.94
N ARG A 411 7.27 18.01 12.73
CA ARG A 411 8.70 18.13 13.05
C ARG A 411 9.23 16.89 13.75
N TRP A 412 8.49 16.38 14.72
CA TRP A 412 8.89 15.19 15.46
C TRP A 412 8.95 13.95 14.56
N VAL A 413 7.88 13.69 13.78
CA VAL A 413 7.84 12.54 12.85
C VAL A 413 8.94 12.64 11.79
N ALA A 414 9.13 13.84 11.23
CA ALA A 414 10.18 14.08 10.24
C ALA A 414 11.59 13.83 10.81
N GLY A 415 11.84 14.27 12.06
CA GLY A 415 13.10 14.03 12.77
C GLY A 415 13.31 12.54 13.06
N GLU A 416 12.29 11.84 13.52
CA GLU A 416 12.33 10.41 13.86
C GLU A 416 12.64 9.52 12.64
N LEU A 417 12.08 9.88 11.47
CA LEU A 417 12.29 9.17 10.21
C LEU A 417 13.49 9.70 9.42
N GLY A 418 14.00 10.88 9.78
CA GLY A 418 15.07 11.54 9.06
C GLY A 418 14.62 12.11 7.72
N ILE A 419 13.39 12.60 7.61
CA ILE A 419 12.84 13.24 6.42
C ILE A 419 13.43 14.65 6.26
N ASP A 420 13.76 15.03 5.02
CA ASP A 420 14.46 16.28 4.74
C ASP A 420 13.58 17.52 4.92
N GLU A 421 12.29 17.42 4.59
CA GLU A 421 11.31 18.53 4.62
C GLU A 421 9.94 18.04 5.08
N TYR A 422 9.12 18.92 5.66
CA TYR A 422 7.75 18.62 5.99
C TYR A 422 6.80 19.80 5.77
N PHE A 423 5.53 19.49 5.50
CA PHE A 423 4.41 20.40 5.32
C PHE A 423 3.33 20.05 6.32
N ALA A 424 3.17 20.89 7.34
CA ALA A 424 2.19 20.72 8.41
C ALA A 424 0.92 21.53 8.16
N ARG A 425 -0.17 21.18 8.84
CA ARG A 425 -1.49 21.87 8.77
C ARG A 425 -2.05 21.99 7.36
N VAL A 426 -1.75 21.02 6.47
CA VAL A 426 -2.22 21.02 5.10
C VAL A 426 -3.58 20.32 5.02
N LEU A 427 -4.59 21.03 4.55
CA LEU A 427 -5.92 20.45 4.34
C LEU A 427 -5.91 19.49 3.13
N PRO A 428 -6.80 18.48 3.09
CA PRO A 428 -6.83 17.51 1.99
C PRO A 428 -6.90 18.14 0.59
N GLY A 429 -7.68 19.22 0.43
CA GLY A 429 -7.79 19.96 -0.83
C GLY A 429 -6.54 20.72 -1.25
N GLU A 430 -5.64 21.03 -0.33
CA GLU A 430 -4.43 21.81 -0.57
C GLU A 430 -3.21 20.95 -0.93
N LYS A 431 -3.27 19.64 -0.69
CA LYS A 431 -2.15 18.72 -0.95
C LYS A 431 -1.66 18.78 -2.38
N ALA A 432 -2.58 18.86 -3.36
CA ALA A 432 -2.24 18.99 -4.77
C ALA A 432 -1.49 20.29 -5.10
N GLU A 433 -1.80 21.38 -4.40
CA GLU A 433 -1.10 22.65 -4.57
C GLU A 433 0.35 22.59 -4.04
N ILE A 434 0.58 21.89 -2.93
CA ILE A 434 1.93 21.65 -2.42
C ILE A 434 2.75 20.84 -3.43
N VAL A 435 2.18 19.77 -4.01
CA VAL A 435 2.84 19.01 -5.09
C VAL A 435 3.22 19.94 -6.24
N LYS A 436 2.31 20.81 -6.69
CA LYS A 436 2.57 21.77 -7.76
C LYS A 436 3.68 22.76 -7.40
N LYS A 437 3.69 23.32 -6.18
CA LYS A 437 4.75 24.20 -5.69
C LYS A 437 6.11 23.50 -5.65
N LEU A 438 6.15 22.22 -5.25
CA LEU A 438 7.37 21.40 -5.32
C LEU A 438 7.85 21.22 -6.75
N GLN A 439 6.95 20.90 -7.70
CA GLN A 439 7.27 20.76 -9.11
C GLN A 439 7.84 22.06 -9.70
N GLU A 440 7.37 23.23 -9.24
CA GLU A 440 7.86 24.53 -9.65
C GLU A 440 9.16 24.96 -8.94
N GLY A 441 9.66 24.16 -7.99
CA GLY A 441 10.85 24.48 -7.19
C GLY A 441 10.64 25.67 -6.23
N LYS A 442 9.40 25.94 -5.82
CA LYS A 442 8.99 27.11 -5.02
C LYS A 442 8.57 26.76 -3.60
N ALA A 443 8.54 25.49 -3.22
CA ALA A 443 7.87 25.06 -1.98
C ALA A 443 8.61 25.46 -0.71
N THR A 444 9.95 25.40 -0.68
CA THR A 444 10.74 25.78 0.50
C THR A 444 12.07 26.42 0.11
N PRO A 445 12.70 27.21 1.01
CA PRO A 445 14.03 27.77 0.77
C PRO A 445 15.11 26.70 0.54
N THR A 446 15.00 25.56 1.21
CA THR A 446 15.94 24.43 1.17
C THR A 446 15.84 23.64 -0.13
N LEU A 447 14.63 23.64 -0.75
CA LEU A 447 14.36 22.95 -2.02
C LEU A 447 14.37 23.90 -3.24
N ARG A 448 14.75 25.16 -3.07
CA ARG A 448 14.87 26.10 -4.19
C ARG A 448 15.99 25.66 -5.13
N SER A 449 15.63 24.96 -6.19
CA SER A 449 16.59 24.52 -7.20
C SER A 449 16.63 25.43 -8.42
N GLY A 450 15.72 26.39 -8.54
CA GLY A 450 15.55 27.22 -9.75
C GLY A 450 15.12 26.45 -10.99
N SER A 451 15.05 25.13 -10.91
CA SER A 451 14.62 24.23 -11.97
C SER A 451 13.39 23.42 -11.51
N ARG A 452 12.60 22.97 -12.48
CA ARG A 452 11.45 22.08 -12.23
C ARG A 452 11.92 20.77 -11.58
N LEU A 453 11.35 20.44 -10.43
CA LEU A 453 11.57 19.16 -9.75
C LEU A 453 10.54 18.13 -10.25
N ARG A 454 10.95 16.87 -10.32
CA ARG A 454 10.06 15.74 -10.53
C ARG A 454 9.67 15.15 -9.19
N VAL A 455 8.38 15.13 -8.93
CA VAL A 455 7.79 14.77 -7.65
C VAL A 455 7.07 13.43 -7.77
N ALA A 456 7.43 12.48 -6.90
CA ALA A 456 6.57 11.34 -6.61
C ALA A 456 5.73 11.66 -5.37
N MET A 457 4.44 11.31 -5.38
CA MET A 457 3.54 11.39 -4.22
C MET A 457 3.14 9.98 -3.81
N VAL A 458 3.26 9.68 -2.52
CA VAL A 458 2.87 8.41 -1.91
C VAL A 458 1.77 8.68 -0.89
N GLY A 459 0.62 7.99 -1.02
CA GLY A 459 -0.54 8.19 -0.16
C GLY A 459 -1.51 7.01 -0.16
N ASP A 460 -2.64 7.12 0.56
CA ASP A 460 -3.65 6.06 0.73
C ASP A 460 -4.57 5.86 -0.49
N GLY A 461 -4.49 6.73 -1.48
CA GLY A 461 -5.27 6.64 -2.72
C GLY A 461 -6.66 7.26 -2.67
N ILE A 462 -7.28 7.43 -1.52
CA ILE A 462 -8.65 7.96 -1.38
C ILE A 462 -8.60 9.48 -1.12
N ASN A 463 -8.00 9.88 -0.01
CA ASN A 463 -7.90 11.28 0.39
C ASN A 463 -6.86 12.05 -0.42
N ASP A 464 -5.88 11.34 -0.95
CA ASP A 464 -4.73 11.90 -1.67
C ASP A 464 -4.89 11.87 -3.20
N ALA A 465 -6.03 11.38 -3.73
CA ALA A 465 -6.23 11.23 -5.17
C ALA A 465 -5.90 12.48 -6.00
N PRO A 466 -6.25 13.73 -5.60
CA PRO A 466 -5.84 14.92 -6.33
C PRO A 466 -4.33 15.14 -6.34
N ALA A 467 -3.64 14.91 -5.21
CA ALA A 467 -2.20 15.07 -5.08
C ALA A 467 -1.43 13.98 -5.86
N LEU A 468 -1.91 12.73 -5.80
CA LEU A 468 -1.39 11.59 -6.56
C LEU A 468 -1.50 11.84 -8.07
N THR A 469 -2.61 12.44 -8.52
CA THR A 469 -2.84 12.77 -9.93
C THR A 469 -1.98 13.95 -10.39
N GLN A 470 -1.71 14.94 -9.52
CA GLN A 470 -0.89 16.11 -9.82
C GLN A 470 0.59 15.74 -9.92
N ALA A 471 1.07 14.76 -9.17
CA ALA A 471 2.47 14.35 -9.14
C ALA A 471 2.94 13.76 -10.48
N ASP A 472 4.25 13.82 -10.77
CA ASP A 472 4.83 13.15 -11.94
C ASP A 472 4.73 11.62 -11.81
N VAL A 473 4.72 11.12 -10.57
CA VAL A 473 4.43 9.71 -10.23
C VAL A 473 3.54 9.68 -8.99
N GLY A 474 2.32 9.17 -9.12
CA GLY A 474 1.43 8.88 -7.99
C GLY A 474 1.55 7.41 -7.58
N ILE A 475 1.75 7.14 -6.30
CA ILE A 475 1.86 5.80 -5.70
C ILE A 475 0.81 5.69 -4.60
N ALA A 476 -0.21 4.86 -4.82
CA ALA A 476 -1.19 4.53 -3.80
C ALA A 476 -0.76 3.26 -3.05
N ILE A 477 -0.81 3.30 -1.71
CA ILE A 477 -0.51 2.16 -0.84
C ILE A 477 -1.79 1.72 -0.12
N GLY A 478 -1.92 0.42 0.14
CA GLY A 478 -3.02 -0.10 0.96
C GLY A 478 -4.35 -0.22 0.23
N ALA A 479 -4.33 -0.36 -1.08
CA ALA A 479 -5.54 -0.64 -1.86
C ALA A 479 -5.90 -2.13 -1.81
#